data_ac82e2e961940ed45b1e19a34835065a
#
_entry.id   ac82e2e961940ed45b1e19a34835065a
#
_cell.length_a   1.000
_cell.length_b   1.000
_cell.length_c   1.000
_cell.angle_alpha   90.00
_cell.angle_beta   90.00
_cell.angle_gamma   90.00
#
_symmetry.space_group_name_H-M   'P 1'
#
loop_
_entity.id
_entity.type
_entity.pdbx_description
1 polymer ?
#
loop_
_entity_poly.entity_id
_entity_poly.type
_entity_poly.pdbx_seq_one_letter_code
_entity_poly.pdbx_strand_id
1 'polypeptide(L)'
;MQARYATRCAACPQRISPGEEIVRAPDGAAWVHTACASATPVEADIAVLPAAPEVFTDGACRGNPGPGGWAWAVPDGPQDSGHDPATTNQRMEVRAAYEAIRAVSGPLVVVSDSTYVVNCFKNSWWTGWRSRGWLNSAKKPVANRDLWEPLVDLVEARGDVTFRWVKGHSGHPMNDLVDRLAVEASHLA
;
A
#
# COMPACT_ATOMS: atom_id res chain seq x y z
N MET A 1 -28.31 23.35 25.38
CA MET A 1 -28.85 24.27 24.34
C MET A 1 -29.07 23.51 23.05
N GLN A 2 -29.90 24.04 22.11
CA GLN A 2 -30.11 23.32 20.83
C GLN A 2 -29.13 23.76 19.76
N ALA A 3 -28.65 22.79 18.95
CA ALA A 3 -27.77 23.04 17.81
C ALA A 3 -28.50 23.85 16.74
N ARG A 4 -27.88 24.93 16.27
CA ARG A 4 -28.41 25.75 15.16
C ARG A 4 -28.03 25.25 13.79
N TYR A 5 -26.91 24.52 13.69
CA TYR A 5 -26.34 23.99 12.46
C TYR A 5 -25.87 22.55 12.67
N ALA A 6 -25.83 21.78 11.58
CA ALA A 6 -25.26 20.44 11.61
C ALA A 6 -23.75 20.52 11.87
N THR A 7 -23.26 19.75 12.85
CA THR A 7 -21.83 19.65 13.17
C THR A 7 -21.48 18.21 13.56
N ARG A 8 -20.22 17.94 13.95
CA ARG A 8 -19.82 16.63 14.47
C ARG A 8 -19.77 16.67 15.98
N CYS A 9 -20.24 15.60 16.63
CA CYS A 9 -20.01 15.40 18.05
C CYS A 9 -18.51 15.11 18.28
N ALA A 10 -17.91 15.76 19.29
CA ALA A 10 -16.50 15.50 19.61
C ALA A 10 -16.28 14.20 20.40
N ALA A 11 -17.36 13.60 20.95
CA ALA A 11 -17.27 12.42 21.80
C ALA A 11 -17.80 11.13 21.14
N CYS A 12 -18.43 11.21 19.95
CA CYS A 12 -18.89 10.03 19.23
C CYS A 12 -18.87 10.26 17.70
N PRO A 13 -18.90 9.22 16.86
CA PRO A 13 -18.82 9.36 15.40
C PRO A 13 -20.08 9.95 14.75
N GLN A 14 -21.17 10.11 15.49
CA GLN A 14 -22.44 10.61 14.97
C GLN A 14 -22.43 12.13 14.75
N ARG A 15 -23.21 12.57 13.76
CA ARG A 15 -23.45 14.00 13.53
C ARG A 15 -24.50 14.53 14.49
N ILE A 16 -24.30 15.79 14.92
CA ILE A 16 -25.30 16.58 15.60
C ILE A 16 -26.16 17.25 14.51
N SER A 17 -27.45 17.02 14.56
CA SER A 17 -28.42 17.64 13.65
C SER A 17 -28.96 18.96 14.22
N PRO A 18 -29.42 19.89 13.38
CA PRO A 18 -30.11 21.09 13.89
C PRO A 18 -31.34 20.72 14.75
N GLY A 19 -31.47 21.36 15.92
CA GLY A 19 -32.52 21.08 16.90
C GLY A 19 -32.15 20.07 17.98
N GLU A 20 -31.06 19.29 17.82
CA GLU A 20 -30.61 18.37 18.87
C GLU A 20 -30.05 19.12 20.08
N GLU A 21 -30.24 18.56 21.27
CA GLU A 21 -29.69 19.12 22.51
C GLU A 21 -28.19 18.83 22.60
N ILE A 22 -27.41 19.90 22.78
CA ILE A 22 -25.95 19.86 22.88
C ILE A 22 -25.44 20.60 24.09
N VAL A 23 -24.30 20.19 24.58
CA VAL A 23 -23.53 20.84 25.63
C VAL A 23 -22.07 21.00 25.22
N ARG A 24 -21.34 21.87 25.90
CA ARG A 24 -19.88 21.95 25.71
C ARG A 24 -19.20 20.74 26.29
N ALA A 25 -18.20 20.24 25.61
CA ALA A 25 -17.29 19.26 26.15
C ALA A 25 -16.61 19.79 27.42
N PRO A 26 -16.15 18.95 28.34
CA PRO A 26 -15.53 19.38 29.61
C PRO A 26 -14.35 20.32 29.44
N ASP A 27 -13.61 20.22 28.33
CA ASP A 27 -12.50 21.11 27.94
C ASP A 27 -12.97 22.47 27.37
N GLY A 28 -14.29 22.64 27.18
CA GLY A 28 -14.87 23.84 26.60
C GLY A 28 -14.63 24.07 25.11
N ALA A 29 -13.85 23.22 24.45
CA ALA A 29 -13.38 23.45 23.08
C ALA A 29 -14.38 23.03 22.00
N ALA A 30 -15.24 22.04 22.26
CA ALA A 30 -16.09 21.43 21.25
C ALA A 30 -17.54 21.21 21.74
N TRP A 31 -18.45 20.85 20.82
CA TRP A 31 -19.83 20.50 21.10
C TRP A 31 -20.05 19.00 21.10
N VAL A 32 -20.80 18.50 22.07
CA VAL A 32 -21.14 17.07 22.20
C VAL A 32 -22.64 16.91 22.40
N HIS A 33 -23.22 15.77 22.05
CA HIS A 33 -24.60 15.46 22.44
C HIS A 33 -24.71 15.45 23.98
N THR A 34 -25.87 15.82 24.50
CA THR A 34 -26.10 15.82 25.96
C THR A 34 -25.83 14.45 26.57
N ALA A 35 -26.20 13.37 25.87
CA ALA A 35 -25.91 11.99 26.27
C ALA A 35 -24.41 11.63 26.27
N CYS A 36 -23.60 12.36 25.53
CA CYS A 36 -22.15 12.17 25.48
C CYS A 36 -21.36 13.01 26.50
N ALA A 37 -22.04 13.95 27.19
CA ALA A 37 -21.39 14.88 28.11
C ALA A 37 -20.94 14.24 29.42
N SER A 38 -21.62 13.18 29.84
CA SER A 38 -21.33 12.39 31.04
C SER A 38 -20.57 11.07 30.74
N ALA A 39 -20.32 10.80 29.45
CA ALA A 39 -19.36 9.77 29.13
C ALA A 39 -17.99 10.29 29.58
N THR A 40 -17.48 9.77 30.70
CA THR A 40 -16.03 9.74 30.90
C THR A 40 -15.44 9.33 29.57
N PRO A 41 -14.35 9.96 29.10
CA PRO A 41 -13.64 9.39 27.99
C PRO A 41 -13.40 7.94 28.38
N VAL A 42 -14.16 7.01 27.78
CA VAL A 42 -13.69 5.66 27.70
C VAL A 42 -12.38 5.95 26.99
N GLU A 43 -11.25 5.82 27.70
CA GLU A 43 -10.03 5.45 27.03
C GLU A 43 -10.49 4.23 26.23
N ALA A 44 -10.97 4.50 25.01
CA ALA A 44 -10.97 3.48 24.02
C ALA A 44 -9.52 3.03 24.09
N ASP A 45 -9.30 1.84 24.62
CA ASP A 45 -8.16 1.06 24.19
C ASP A 45 -8.18 1.26 22.68
N ILE A 46 -7.38 2.23 22.23
CA ILE A 46 -6.91 2.23 20.89
C ILE A 46 -6.07 0.98 20.92
N ALA A 47 -6.74 -0.16 20.68
CA ALA A 47 -6.04 -1.31 20.19
C ALA A 47 -5.25 -0.71 19.04
N VAL A 48 -3.98 -0.47 19.27
CA VAL A 48 -3.04 -0.11 18.21
C VAL A 48 -3.22 -1.28 17.27
N LEU A 49 -4.09 -1.08 16.25
CA LEU A 49 -4.25 -2.08 15.22
C LEU A 49 -2.83 -2.35 14.78
N PRO A 50 -2.34 -3.58 14.90
CA PRO A 50 -0.97 -3.88 14.54
C PRO A 50 -0.76 -3.26 13.18
N ALA A 51 0.29 -2.43 13.03
CA ALA A 51 0.59 -1.82 11.77
C ALA A 51 0.55 -2.91 10.71
N ALA A 52 -0.12 -2.67 9.59
CA ALA A 52 -0.25 -3.69 8.56
C ALA A 52 1.13 -4.28 8.26
N PRO A 53 1.27 -5.60 8.21
CA PRO A 53 2.55 -6.25 8.01
C PRO A 53 3.22 -5.71 6.74
N GLU A 54 4.53 -5.57 6.80
CA GLU A 54 5.34 -5.13 5.67
C GLU A 54 5.86 -6.33 4.89
N VAL A 55 5.80 -6.24 3.56
CA VAL A 55 6.50 -7.15 2.66
C VAL A 55 7.48 -6.37 1.82
N PHE A 56 8.73 -6.76 1.84
CA PHE A 56 9.77 -6.15 1.02
C PHE A 56 9.85 -6.87 -0.31
N THR A 57 10.06 -6.12 -1.40
CA THR A 57 10.08 -6.66 -2.76
C THR A 57 11.20 -6.06 -3.57
N ASP A 58 11.86 -6.87 -4.39
CA ASP A 58 12.88 -6.41 -5.32
C ASP A 58 12.94 -7.26 -6.60
N GLY A 59 13.53 -6.69 -7.65
CA GLY A 59 13.75 -7.34 -8.92
C GLY A 59 15.14 -7.06 -9.47
N ALA A 60 15.82 -8.08 -9.94
CA ALA A 60 17.15 -7.98 -10.54
C ALA A 60 17.15 -8.49 -11.98
N CYS A 61 18.03 -7.94 -12.84
CA CYS A 61 18.21 -8.41 -14.20
C CYS A 61 19.67 -8.27 -14.62
N ARG A 62 20.24 -9.37 -15.14
CA ARG A 62 21.60 -9.39 -15.66
C ARG A 62 21.60 -9.03 -17.16
N GLY A 63 22.02 -7.79 -17.48
CA GLY A 63 22.16 -7.33 -18.86
C GLY A 63 20.95 -6.58 -19.44
N ASN A 64 19.86 -6.44 -18.75
CA ASN A 64 18.66 -5.61 -18.98
C ASN A 64 18.38 -5.14 -20.45
N PRO A 65 17.83 -5.99 -21.36
CA PRO A 65 17.21 -7.28 -21.08
C PRO A 65 18.21 -8.43 -20.93
N GLY A 66 17.76 -9.44 -20.17
CA GLY A 66 18.54 -10.66 -19.93
C GLY A 66 17.89 -11.55 -18.87
N PRO A 67 18.63 -12.54 -18.35
CA PRO A 67 18.15 -13.34 -17.23
C PRO A 67 17.86 -12.46 -16.00
N GLY A 68 16.72 -12.64 -15.36
CA GLY A 68 16.34 -11.86 -14.20
C GLY A 68 15.68 -12.68 -13.11
N GLY A 69 15.63 -12.12 -11.90
CA GLY A 69 15.01 -12.70 -10.75
C GLY A 69 14.14 -11.69 -10.02
N TRP A 70 13.15 -12.19 -9.32
CA TRP A 70 12.28 -11.43 -8.41
C TRP A 70 12.32 -12.08 -7.03
N ALA A 71 12.14 -11.27 -6.00
CA ALA A 71 12.02 -11.77 -4.63
C ALA A 71 11.09 -10.91 -3.79
N TRP A 72 10.51 -11.54 -2.77
CA TRP A 72 9.81 -10.85 -1.69
C TRP A 72 10.08 -11.56 -0.36
N ALA A 73 10.00 -10.78 0.75
CA ALA A 73 10.16 -11.31 2.10
C ALA A 73 9.35 -10.49 3.12
N VAL A 74 8.74 -11.18 4.08
CA VAL A 74 8.12 -10.59 5.27
C VAL A 74 9.13 -10.65 6.41
N PRO A 75 9.34 -9.59 7.20
CA PRO A 75 10.20 -9.65 8.39
C PRO A 75 9.81 -10.79 9.33
N ASP A 76 10.78 -11.62 9.70
CA ASP A 76 10.60 -12.81 10.53
C ASP A 76 9.50 -13.78 10.02
N GLY A 77 9.18 -13.72 8.73
CA GLY A 77 8.08 -14.45 8.12
C GLY A 77 8.47 -15.16 6.82
N PRO A 78 7.47 -15.46 5.99
CA PRO A 78 7.69 -16.13 4.72
C PRO A 78 8.45 -15.25 3.72
N GLN A 79 9.16 -15.92 2.82
CA GLN A 79 9.83 -15.32 1.67
C GLN A 79 9.73 -16.24 0.47
N ASP A 80 9.84 -15.68 -0.74
CA ASP A 80 9.89 -16.45 -1.97
C ASP A 80 10.66 -15.68 -3.05
N SER A 81 11.14 -16.41 -4.06
CA SER A 81 11.84 -15.85 -5.22
C SER A 81 11.62 -16.70 -6.45
N GLY A 82 11.83 -16.11 -7.61
CA GLY A 82 11.77 -16.84 -8.86
C GLY A 82 12.48 -16.09 -9.98
N HIS A 83 12.52 -16.69 -11.16
CA HIS A 83 13.34 -16.17 -12.26
C HIS A 83 12.63 -16.21 -13.59
N ASP A 84 13.20 -15.51 -14.57
CA ASP A 84 12.79 -15.50 -15.98
C ASP A 84 14.05 -15.41 -16.84
N PRO A 85 14.23 -16.30 -17.84
CA PRO A 85 15.45 -16.34 -18.67
C PRO A 85 15.61 -15.13 -19.61
N ALA A 86 14.53 -14.36 -19.87
CA ALA A 86 14.54 -13.24 -20.81
C ALA A 86 13.58 -12.12 -20.36
N THR A 87 14.08 -11.21 -19.54
CA THR A 87 13.27 -10.18 -18.90
C THR A 87 13.99 -8.83 -18.79
N THR A 88 13.44 -7.91 -18.04
CA THR A 88 14.06 -6.64 -17.67
C THR A 88 13.92 -6.38 -16.16
N ASN A 89 14.76 -5.52 -15.61
CA ASN A 89 14.68 -5.15 -14.19
C ASN A 89 13.27 -4.70 -13.80
N GLN A 90 12.69 -3.78 -14.55
CA GLN A 90 11.34 -3.27 -14.28
C GLN A 90 10.26 -4.37 -14.27
N ARG A 91 10.39 -5.39 -15.13
CA ARG A 91 9.46 -6.52 -15.11
C ARG A 91 9.57 -7.32 -13.83
N MET A 92 10.81 -7.56 -13.37
CA MET A 92 11.05 -8.31 -12.14
C MET A 92 10.57 -7.56 -10.90
N GLU A 93 10.74 -6.24 -10.85
CA GLU A 93 10.19 -5.40 -9.80
C GLU A 93 8.65 -5.48 -9.71
N VAL A 94 7.97 -5.37 -10.85
CA VAL A 94 6.50 -5.52 -10.92
C VAL A 94 6.08 -6.94 -10.53
N ARG A 95 6.83 -7.96 -11.00
CA ARG A 95 6.57 -9.36 -10.68
C ARG A 95 6.72 -9.64 -9.18
N ALA A 96 7.79 -9.12 -8.54
CA ALA A 96 8.00 -9.25 -7.10
C ALA A 96 6.81 -8.74 -6.29
N ALA A 97 6.33 -7.54 -6.62
CA ALA A 97 5.16 -6.97 -5.96
C ALA A 97 3.89 -7.80 -6.18
N TYR A 98 3.66 -8.31 -7.39
CA TYR A 98 2.53 -9.16 -7.70
C TYR A 98 2.54 -10.47 -6.90
N GLU A 99 3.68 -11.16 -6.86
CA GLU A 99 3.80 -12.44 -6.14
C GLU A 99 3.68 -12.24 -4.62
N ALA A 100 4.26 -11.17 -4.08
CA ALA A 100 4.10 -10.81 -2.66
C ALA A 100 2.63 -10.62 -2.28
N ILE A 101 1.89 -9.85 -3.07
CA ILE A 101 0.49 -9.54 -2.80
C ILE A 101 -0.39 -10.80 -2.95
N ARG A 102 -0.06 -11.71 -3.85
CA ARG A 102 -0.74 -13.01 -3.97
C ARG A 102 -0.51 -13.92 -2.78
N ALA A 103 0.70 -13.93 -2.25
CA ALA A 103 1.12 -14.87 -1.21
C ALA A 103 0.69 -14.43 0.20
N VAL A 104 0.69 -13.11 0.46
CA VAL A 104 0.43 -12.56 1.79
C VAL A 104 -1.01 -12.05 1.88
N SER A 105 -1.82 -12.64 2.74
CA SER A 105 -3.22 -12.25 2.96
C SER A 105 -3.35 -11.17 4.03
N GLY A 106 -4.52 -10.46 4.04
CA GLY A 106 -4.83 -9.40 5.00
C GLY A 106 -4.18 -8.05 4.63
N PRO A 107 -4.42 -7.00 5.43
CA PRO A 107 -3.85 -5.66 5.19
C PRO A 107 -2.33 -5.72 5.01
N LEU A 108 -1.79 -5.04 3.99
CA LEU A 108 -0.40 -5.21 3.60
C LEU A 108 0.24 -3.88 3.17
N VAL A 109 1.49 -3.65 3.60
CA VAL A 109 2.35 -2.59 3.09
C VAL A 109 3.43 -3.21 2.22
N VAL A 110 3.37 -2.99 0.92
CA VAL A 110 4.44 -3.35 -0.01
C VAL A 110 5.54 -2.30 0.05
N VAL A 111 6.73 -2.71 0.45
CA VAL A 111 7.92 -1.86 0.58
C VAL A 111 8.88 -2.19 -0.54
N SER A 112 9.25 -1.20 -1.35
CA SER A 112 10.15 -1.38 -2.48
C SER A 112 10.99 -0.13 -2.71
N ASP A 113 12.18 -0.28 -3.22
CA ASP A 113 13.03 0.82 -3.70
C ASP A 113 12.75 1.17 -5.19
N SER A 114 11.92 0.38 -5.85
CA SER A 114 11.45 0.69 -7.19
C SER A 114 10.49 1.88 -7.20
N THR A 115 10.96 3.04 -7.64
CA THR A 115 10.10 4.19 -7.90
C THR A 115 9.05 3.91 -8.98
N TYR A 116 9.35 2.99 -9.91
CA TYR A 116 8.43 2.56 -10.96
C TYR A 116 7.19 1.87 -10.38
N VAL A 117 7.39 0.96 -9.43
CA VAL A 117 6.28 0.26 -8.75
C VAL A 117 5.55 1.19 -7.80
N VAL A 118 6.26 1.81 -6.86
CA VAL A 118 5.65 2.60 -5.79
C VAL A 118 4.90 3.82 -6.34
N ASN A 119 5.49 4.55 -7.28
CA ASN A 119 4.85 5.75 -7.84
C ASN A 119 3.62 5.42 -8.71
N CYS A 120 3.56 4.24 -9.33
CA CYS A 120 2.38 3.82 -10.08
C CYS A 120 1.12 3.84 -9.19
N PHE A 121 1.24 3.30 -7.98
CA PHE A 121 0.12 3.28 -7.03
C PHE A 121 -0.03 4.58 -6.26
N LYS A 122 1.05 5.15 -5.76
CA LYS A 122 1.03 6.41 -5.00
C LYS A 122 0.45 7.58 -5.81
N ASN A 123 0.75 7.65 -7.10
CA ASN A 123 0.28 8.70 -8.00
C ASN A 123 -0.88 8.24 -8.90
N SER A 124 -1.41 7.04 -8.68
CA SER A 124 -2.54 6.48 -9.43
C SER A 124 -2.35 6.49 -10.95
N TRP A 125 -1.13 6.22 -11.46
CA TRP A 125 -0.86 6.22 -12.91
C TRP A 125 -1.75 5.25 -13.67
N TRP A 126 -2.03 4.11 -13.08
CA TRP A 126 -2.83 3.04 -13.63
C TRP A 126 -4.27 3.47 -13.94
N THR A 127 -4.86 4.41 -13.19
CA THR A 127 -6.22 4.92 -13.47
C THR A 127 -6.29 5.60 -14.84
N GLY A 128 -5.26 6.42 -15.13
CA GLY A 128 -5.12 7.06 -16.44
C GLY A 128 -4.80 6.08 -17.56
N TRP A 129 -4.04 5.02 -17.29
CA TRP A 129 -3.79 3.96 -18.29
C TRP A 129 -5.08 3.21 -18.63
N ARG A 130 -5.81 2.77 -17.60
CA ARG A 130 -7.07 2.03 -17.76
C ARG A 130 -8.13 2.84 -18.51
N SER A 131 -8.31 4.13 -18.16
CA SER A 131 -9.28 5.00 -18.83
C SER A 131 -8.96 5.24 -20.32
N ARG A 132 -7.71 5.06 -20.71
CA ARG A 132 -7.26 5.17 -22.12
C ARG A 132 -7.00 3.83 -22.81
N GLY A 133 -7.52 2.73 -22.28
CA GLY A 133 -7.32 1.39 -22.85
C GLY A 133 -5.88 0.89 -22.78
N TRP A 134 -5.18 1.17 -21.64
CA TRP A 134 -3.78 0.84 -21.40
C TRP A 134 -2.79 1.56 -22.34
N LEU A 135 -3.12 2.81 -22.66
CA LEU A 135 -2.21 3.71 -23.35
C LEU A 135 -1.60 4.72 -22.38
N ASN A 136 -0.31 5.04 -22.57
CA ASN A 136 0.37 6.09 -21.82
C ASN A 136 -0.01 7.48 -22.33
N SER A 137 0.54 8.56 -21.76
CA SER A 137 0.27 9.93 -22.16
C SER A 137 0.67 10.24 -23.62
N ALA A 138 1.64 9.50 -24.17
CA ALA A 138 2.07 9.61 -25.56
C ALA A 138 1.24 8.71 -26.52
N LYS A 139 0.10 8.16 -26.05
CA LYS A 139 -0.80 7.26 -26.81
C LYS A 139 -0.10 5.97 -27.30
N LYS A 140 0.98 5.56 -26.65
CA LYS A 140 1.65 4.29 -26.90
C LYS A 140 1.18 3.24 -25.87
N PRO A 141 1.19 1.96 -26.20
CA PRO A 141 0.91 0.89 -25.23
C PRO A 141 1.75 1.05 -23.97
N VAL A 142 1.15 0.86 -22.82
CA VAL A 142 1.89 0.84 -21.53
C VAL A 142 2.86 -0.33 -21.56
N ALA A 143 4.13 -0.03 -21.26
CA ALA A 143 5.15 -1.06 -21.14
C ALA A 143 4.81 -2.02 -20.00
N ASN A 144 5.07 -3.32 -20.20
CA ASN A 144 4.81 -4.36 -19.19
C ASN A 144 3.34 -4.47 -18.77
N ARG A 145 2.39 -4.12 -19.66
CA ARG A 145 0.95 -4.22 -19.41
C ARG A 145 0.55 -5.61 -18.91
N ASP A 146 1.15 -6.65 -19.45
CA ASP A 146 0.93 -8.05 -19.09
C ASP A 146 1.16 -8.36 -17.60
N LEU A 147 2.02 -7.57 -16.94
CA LEU A 147 2.27 -7.64 -15.51
C LEU A 147 1.48 -6.58 -14.71
N TRP A 148 1.36 -5.38 -15.28
CA TRP A 148 0.66 -4.29 -14.60
C TRP A 148 -0.85 -4.53 -14.47
N GLU A 149 -1.49 -5.03 -15.51
CA GLU A 149 -2.94 -5.23 -15.51
C GLU A 149 -3.38 -6.21 -14.41
N PRO A 150 -2.80 -7.42 -14.29
CA PRO A 150 -3.14 -8.32 -13.19
C PRO A 150 -2.72 -7.80 -11.80
N LEU A 151 -1.61 -7.07 -11.69
CA LEU A 151 -1.20 -6.46 -10.41
C LEU A 151 -2.22 -5.41 -9.94
N VAL A 152 -2.64 -4.53 -10.84
CA VAL A 152 -3.65 -3.50 -10.55
C VAL A 152 -4.98 -4.13 -10.17
N ASP A 153 -5.45 -5.12 -10.93
CA ASP A 153 -6.70 -5.82 -10.63
C ASP A 153 -6.66 -6.49 -9.24
N LEU A 154 -5.53 -7.09 -8.89
CA LEU A 154 -5.33 -7.71 -7.59
C LEU A 154 -5.35 -6.68 -6.44
N VAL A 155 -4.66 -5.56 -6.60
CA VAL A 155 -4.63 -4.48 -5.59
C VAL A 155 -6.01 -3.88 -5.38
N GLU A 156 -6.78 -3.64 -6.44
CA GLU A 156 -8.15 -3.13 -6.34
C GLU A 156 -9.10 -4.14 -5.69
N ALA A 157 -9.02 -5.41 -6.10
CA ALA A 157 -9.86 -6.47 -5.54
C ALA A 157 -9.62 -6.65 -4.04
N ARG A 158 -8.38 -6.47 -3.59
CA ARG A 158 -8.03 -6.55 -2.17
C ARG A 158 -8.45 -5.30 -1.39
N GLY A 159 -8.19 -4.12 -1.89
CA GLY A 159 -8.52 -2.83 -1.24
C GLY A 159 -7.77 -2.52 0.06
N ASP A 160 -6.90 -3.41 0.53
CA ASP A 160 -6.16 -3.35 1.79
C ASP A 160 -4.63 -3.28 1.60
N VAL A 161 -4.17 -3.03 0.38
CA VAL A 161 -2.75 -2.96 0.02
C VAL A 161 -2.31 -1.50 -0.13
N THR A 162 -1.20 -1.16 0.49
CA THR A 162 -0.55 0.15 0.35
C THR A 162 0.91 -0.02 -0.07
N PHE A 163 1.52 1.06 -0.60
CA PHE A 163 2.87 1.02 -1.10
C PHE A 163 3.76 2.06 -0.42
N ARG A 164 4.96 1.66 -0.02
CA ARG A 164 5.95 2.54 0.61
C ARG A 164 7.29 2.41 -0.10
N TRP A 165 7.86 3.57 -0.43
CA TRP A 165 9.20 3.62 -0.99
C TRP A 165 10.26 3.60 0.10
N VAL A 166 11.36 2.88 -0.14
CA VAL A 166 12.59 2.93 0.63
C VAL A 166 13.75 3.26 -0.29
N LYS A 167 14.83 3.78 0.27
CA LYS A 167 16.03 4.00 -0.51
C LYS A 167 16.79 2.69 -0.68
N GLY A 168 17.06 2.29 -1.91
CA GLY A 168 17.88 1.12 -2.22
C GLY A 168 19.32 1.26 -1.72
N HIS A 169 19.97 0.14 -1.40
CA HIS A 169 21.36 0.07 -0.93
C HIS A 169 21.69 1.03 0.21
N SER A 170 20.75 1.24 1.13
CA SER A 170 20.90 2.15 2.27
C SER A 170 21.24 1.44 3.59
N GLY A 171 21.52 0.14 3.54
CA GLY A 171 21.76 -0.69 4.71
C GLY A 171 20.49 -1.11 5.45
N HIS A 172 19.33 -1.05 4.80
CA HIS A 172 18.09 -1.57 5.36
C HIS A 172 18.07 -3.10 5.23
N PRO A 173 18.12 -3.88 6.36
CA PRO A 173 18.37 -5.32 6.30
C PRO A 173 17.41 -6.10 5.41
N MET A 174 16.11 -5.75 5.42
CA MET A 174 15.11 -6.44 4.61
C MET A 174 15.21 -6.07 3.12
N ASN A 175 15.55 -4.82 2.78
CA ASN A 175 15.76 -4.44 1.38
C ASN A 175 17.01 -5.12 0.82
N ASP A 176 18.09 -5.16 1.60
CA ASP A 176 19.33 -5.86 1.22
C ASP A 176 19.12 -7.39 1.12
N LEU A 177 18.17 -7.96 1.90
CA LEU A 177 17.78 -9.36 1.79
C LEU A 177 17.09 -9.65 0.45
N VAL A 178 16.07 -8.89 0.09
CA VAL A 178 15.30 -9.15 -1.15
C VAL A 178 16.12 -8.84 -2.40
N ASP A 179 17.02 -7.83 -2.37
CA ASP A 179 18.01 -7.58 -3.43
C ASP A 179 18.87 -8.83 -3.65
N ARG A 180 19.47 -9.36 -2.58
CA ARG A 180 20.29 -10.58 -2.68
C ARG A 180 19.50 -11.76 -3.23
N LEU A 181 18.28 -12.01 -2.73
CA LEU A 181 17.44 -13.11 -3.21
C LEU A 181 17.07 -12.97 -4.69
N ALA A 182 16.74 -11.75 -5.15
CA ALA A 182 16.43 -11.47 -6.54
C ALA A 182 17.67 -11.68 -7.44
N VAL A 183 18.85 -11.24 -7.00
CA VAL A 183 20.11 -11.47 -7.70
C VAL A 183 20.41 -12.96 -7.76
N GLU A 184 20.32 -13.70 -6.66
CA GLU A 184 20.52 -15.16 -6.62
C GLU A 184 19.56 -15.88 -7.57
N ALA A 185 18.26 -15.52 -7.55
CA ALA A 185 17.27 -16.08 -8.46
C ALA A 185 17.62 -15.82 -9.94
N SER A 186 18.16 -14.64 -10.27
CA SER A 186 18.57 -14.31 -11.64
C SER A 186 19.69 -15.23 -12.17
N HIS A 187 20.44 -15.88 -11.30
CA HIS A 187 21.49 -16.85 -11.70
C HIS A 187 20.93 -18.24 -12.01
N LEU A 188 19.67 -18.50 -11.64
CA LEU A 188 18.99 -19.77 -11.93
C LEU A 188 18.24 -19.74 -13.27
N ALA A 189 18.18 -18.57 -13.92
CA ALA A 189 17.47 -18.31 -15.17
C ALA A 189 18.28 -18.68 -16.42
#